data_e4fb03cc69aab5f52f2504504b10b809
#
_entry.id   e4fb03cc69aab5f52f2504504b10b809
#
_cell.length_a   1.000
_cell.length_b   1.000
_cell.length_c   1.000
_cell.angle_alpha   90.00
_cell.angle_beta   90.00
_cell.angle_gamma   90.00
#
_symmetry.space_group_name_H-M   'P 1'
#
loop_
_entity.id
_entity.type
_entity.pdbx_description
1 polymer ?
#
loop_
_entity_poly.entity_id
_entity_poly.type
_entity_poly.pdbx_seq_one_letter_code
_entity_poly.pdbx_strand_id
1 'polypeptide(L)'
;MCIRDSYKDVERAACDRLASLLPSDLRDDVAPYLSGDRLDADSRRLVKAADRLSALIKCIEEEKAGNREFSQAKKATESALSAMNMPEVSIFLAEFLPAFSLTLDELEPRSKEVKA
;
A
#
# COMPACT_ATOMS: atom_id res chain seq x y z
N MET A 1 -12.97 -13.92 -19.03
CA MET A 1 -12.60 -12.63 -18.43
C MET A 1 -12.17 -12.85 -16.98
N CYS A 2 -10.98 -12.42 -16.63
CA CYS A 2 -10.48 -12.53 -15.27
C CYS A 2 -11.16 -11.51 -14.38
N ILE A 3 -11.45 -11.87 -13.11
CA ILE A 3 -12.04 -10.93 -12.13
C ILE A 3 -11.16 -9.68 -11.99
N ARG A 4 -9.85 -9.86 -12.02
CA ARG A 4 -8.88 -8.76 -11.95
C ARG A 4 -9.07 -7.75 -13.08
N ASP A 5 -9.32 -8.23 -14.30
CA ASP A 5 -9.54 -7.35 -15.46
C ASP A 5 -10.84 -6.58 -15.32
N SER A 6 -11.88 -7.21 -14.77
CA SER A 6 -13.16 -6.54 -14.50
C SER A 6 -13.00 -5.41 -13.49
N TYR A 7 -12.21 -5.61 -12.44
CA TYR A 7 -11.92 -4.56 -11.47
C TYR A 7 -11.15 -3.40 -12.08
N LYS A 8 -10.19 -3.68 -12.96
CA LYS A 8 -9.45 -2.63 -13.65
C LYS A 8 -10.35 -1.80 -14.55
N ASP A 9 -11.30 -2.43 -15.22
CA ASP A 9 -12.27 -1.73 -16.05
C ASP A 9 -13.17 -0.82 -15.21
N VAL A 10 -13.64 -1.29 -14.07
CA VAL A 10 -14.44 -0.50 -13.13
C VAL A 10 -13.62 0.68 -12.59
N GLU A 11 -12.38 0.44 -12.23
CA GLU A 11 -11.48 1.47 -11.73
C GLU A 11 -11.23 2.54 -12.78
N ARG A 12 -10.98 2.14 -14.02
CA ARG A 12 -10.79 3.08 -15.13
C ARG A 12 -12.04 3.91 -15.39
N ALA A 13 -13.21 3.30 -15.39
CA ALA A 13 -14.48 3.99 -15.55
C ALA A 13 -14.70 5.01 -14.42
N ALA A 14 -14.34 4.64 -13.19
CA ALA A 14 -14.46 5.54 -12.06
C ALA A 14 -13.51 6.75 -12.19
N CYS A 15 -12.27 6.52 -12.63
CA CYS A 15 -11.31 7.60 -12.88
C CYS A 15 -11.79 8.54 -13.98
N ASP A 16 -12.33 8.01 -15.08
CA ASP A 16 -12.87 8.80 -16.17
C ASP A 16 -14.06 9.65 -15.70
N ARG A 17 -14.90 9.09 -14.86
CA ARG A 17 -16.03 9.82 -14.29
C ARG A 17 -15.57 10.95 -13.38
N LEU A 18 -14.60 10.70 -12.51
CA LEU A 18 -14.04 11.73 -11.65
C LEU A 18 -13.42 12.86 -12.48
N ALA A 19 -12.67 12.50 -13.51
CA ALA A 19 -12.08 13.48 -14.41
C ALA A 19 -13.14 14.33 -15.10
N SER A 20 -14.27 13.73 -15.49
CA SER A 20 -15.35 14.44 -16.16
C SER A 20 -16.04 15.49 -15.28
N LEU A 21 -15.91 15.37 -13.95
CA LEU A 21 -16.47 16.33 -13.00
C LEU A 21 -15.60 17.58 -12.87
N LEU A 22 -14.36 17.53 -13.35
CA LEU A 22 -13.46 18.67 -13.29
C LEU A 22 -13.79 19.69 -14.38
N PRO A 23 -13.55 20.99 -14.10
CA PRO A 23 -13.60 22.01 -15.15
C PRO A 23 -12.68 21.64 -16.30
N SER A 24 -13.07 22.01 -17.52
CA SER A 24 -12.34 21.63 -18.72
C SER A 24 -10.89 22.07 -18.76
N ASP A 25 -10.58 23.20 -18.12
CA ASP A 25 -9.22 23.76 -18.04
C ASP A 25 -8.31 22.94 -17.11
N LEU A 26 -8.89 22.20 -16.15
CA LEU A 26 -8.13 21.37 -15.21
C LEU A 26 -8.11 19.88 -15.59
N ARG A 27 -9.08 19.47 -16.39
CA ARG A 27 -9.29 18.05 -16.72
C ARG A 27 -8.08 17.41 -17.36
N ASP A 28 -7.52 18.06 -18.37
CA ASP A 28 -6.38 17.51 -19.12
C ASP A 28 -5.13 17.39 -18.26
N ASP A 29 -4.95 18.28 -17.30
CA ASP A 29 -3.80 18.23 -16.41
C ASP A 29 -3.94 17.21 -15.29
N VAL A 30 -5.15 17.01 -14.78
CA VAL A 30 -5.40 16.17 -13.59
C VAL A 30 -5.75 14.73 -13.95
N ALA A 31 -6.47 14.51 -15.05
CA ALA A 31 -6.93 13.17 -15.41
C ALA A 31 -5.81 12.12 -15.47
N PRO A 32 -4.62 12.41 -16.04
CA PRO A 32 -3.54 11.42 -16.07
C PRO A 32 -3.04 10.98 -14.69
N TYR A 33 -3.15 11.85 -13.69
CA TYR A 33 -2.77 11.50 -12.32
C TYR A 33 -3.82 10.63 -11.64
N LEU A 34 -5.09 10.81 -11.95
CA LEU A 34 -6.16 9.97 -11.44
C LEU A 34 -6.06 8.55 -11.97
N SER A 35 -5.74 8.41 -13.26
CA SER A 35 -5.59 7.10 -13.89
C SER A 35 -4.23 6.44 -13.63
N GLY A 36 -3.24 7.22 -13.19
CA GLY A 36 -1.86 6.76 -13.03
C GLY A 36 -1.08 6.69 -14.33
N ASP A 37 -1.63 7.17 -15.45
CA ASP A 37 -0.98 7.10 -16.77
C ASP A 37 0.28 7.96 -16.84
N ARG A 38 0.41 8.97 -15.99
CA ARG A 38 1.59 9.83 -15.92
C ARG A 38 2.75 9.23 -15.13
N LEU A 39 2.52 8.14 -14.41
CA LEU A 39 3.58 7.51 -13.65
C LEU A 39 4.59 6.83 -14.56
N ASP A 40 5.87 7.08 -14.32
CA ASP A 40 6.93 6.33 -14.99
C ASP A 40 7.03 4.91 -14.44
N ALA A 41 7.88 4.07 -15.03
CA ALA A 41 8.00 2.67 -14.64
C ALA A 41 8.48 2.52 -13.18
N ASP A 42 9.41 3.36 -12.75
CA ASP A 42 9.94 3.30 -11.39
C ASP A 42 8.89 3.71 -10.36
N SER A 43 8.14 4.77 -10.64
CA SER A 43 7.06 5.22 -9.76
C SER A 43 5.95 4.18 -9.66
N ARG A 44 5.57 3.54 -10.77
CA ARG A 44 4.58 2.46 -10.76
C ARG A 44 5.05 1.30 -9.91
N ARG A 45 6.33 0.98 -9.99
CA ARG A 45 6.90 -0.10 -9.22
C ARG A 45 6.88 0.20 -7.73
N LEU A 46 7.18 1.44 -7.35
CA LEU A 46 7.08 1.90 -5.96
C LEU A 46 5.65 1.87 -5.45
N VAL A 47 4.69 2.34 -6.25
CA VAL A 47 3.27 2.29 -5.88
C VAL A 47 2.81 0.85 -5.67
N LYS A 48 3.21 -0.06 -6.56
CA LYS A 48 2.88 -1.47 -6.44
C LYS A 48 3.49 -2.09 -5.19
N ALA A 49 4.71 -1.72 -4.85
CA ALA A 49 5.36 -2.16 -3.63
C ALA A 49 4.62 -1.64 -2.40
N ALA A 50 4.25 -0.37 -2.39
CA ALA A 50 3.49 0.24 -1.30
C ALA A 50 2.13 -0.44 -1.10
N ASP A 51 1.45 -0.76 -2.19
CA ASP A 51 0.17 -1.47 -2.14
C ASP A 51 0.33 -2.85 -1.50
N ARG A 52 1.36 -3.59 -1.89
CA ARG A 52 1.66 -4.89 -1.29
C ARG A 52 2.08 -4.79 0.17
N LEU A 53 2.84 -3.76 0.52
CA LEU A 53 3.21 -3.49 1.91
C LEU A 53 1.97 -3.19 2.76
N SER A 54 1.03 -2.42 2.23
CA SER A 54 -0.24 -2.15 2.90
C SER A 54 -1.02 -3.43 3.17
N ALA A 55 -1.06 -4.33 2.20
CA ALA A 55 -1.71 -5.63 2.35
C ALA A 55 -1.02 -6.48 3.41
N LEU A 56 0.31 -6.46 3.46
CA LEU A 56 1.07 -7.18 4.49
C LEU A 56 0.78 -6.62 5.88
N ILE A 57 0.77 -5.31 6.03
CA ILE A 57 0.44 -4.65 7.29
C ILE A 57 -0.95 -5.09 7.76
N LYS A 58 -1.92 -5.12 6.85
CA LYS A 58 -3.28 -5.57 7.18
C LYS A 58 -3.28 -7.01 7.70
N CYS A 59 -2.52 -7.90 7.07
CA CYS A 59 -2.40 -9.28 7.52
C CYS A 59 -1.79 -9.36 8.94
N ILE A 60 -0.78 -8.54 9.23
CA ILE A 60 -0.15 -8.49 10.54
C ILE A 60 -1.15 -7.99 11.59
N GLU A 61 -1.89 -6.96 11.29
CA GLU A 61 -2.91 -6.41 12.19
C GLU A 61 -4.01 -7.42 12.49
N GLU A 62 -4.45 -8.16 11.47
CA GLU A 62 -5.46 -9.21 11.64
C GLU A 62 -4.94 -10.37 12.51
N GLU A 63 -3.71 -10.81 12.31
CA GLU A 63 -3.09 -11.82 13.17
C GLU A 63 -2.98 -11.35 14.62
N LYS A 64 -2.60 -10.10 14.81
CA LYS A 64 -2.49 -9.47 16.13
C LYS A 64 -3.84 -9.44 16.83
N ALA A 65 -4.92 -9.26 16.07
CA ALA A 65 -6.29 -9.29 16.59
C ALA A 65 -6.83 -10.71 16.82
N GLY A 66 -6.05 -11.74 16.50
CA GLY A 66 -6.43 -13.14 16.68
C GLY A 66 -7.06 -13.79 15.45
N ASN A 67 -7.14 -13.09 14.33
CA ASN A 67 -7.69 -13.63 13.09
C ASN A 67 -6.62 -14.38 12.31
N ARG A 68 -6.79 -15.70 12.18
CA ARG A 68 -5.81 -16.55 11.50
C ARG A 68 -6.12 -16.79 10.03
N GLU A 69 -7.20 -16.24 9.52
CA GLU A 69 -7.63 -16.48 8.13
C GLU A 69 -6.69 -15.87 7.10
N PHE A 70 -5.87 -14.91 7.50
CA PHE A 70 -4.95 -14.20 6.61
C PHE A 70 -3.53 -14.79 6.57
N SER A 71 -3.28 -15.92 7.24
CA SER A 71 -1.93 -16.49 7.33
C SER A 71 -1.33 -16.84 5.97
N GLN A 72 -2.11 -17.43 5.07
CA GLN A 72 -1.63 -17.75 3.74
C GLN A 72 -1.44 -16.52 2.88
N ALA A 73 -2.37 -15.56 2.98
CA ALA A 73 -2.26 -14.28 2.28
C ALA A 73 -1.00 -13.53 2.72
N LYS A 74 -0.67 -13.59 4.01
CA LYS A 74 0.54 -12.98 4.55
C LYS A 74 1.79 -13.58 3.90
N LYS A 75 1.88 -14.91 3.85
CA LYS A 75 3.02 -15.60 3.25
C LYS A 75 3.15 -15.29 1.76
N ALA A 76 2.03 -15.30 1.06
CA ALA A 76 2.01 -14.99 -0.38
C ALA A 76 2.48 -13.56 -0.64
N THR A 77 2.04 -12.61 0.19
CA THR A 77 2.43 -11.21 0.07
C THR A 77 3.91 -11.01 0.38
N GLU A 78 4.41 -11.66 1.42
CA GLU A 78 5.84 -11.64 1.76
C GLU A 78 6.69 -12.16 0.61
N SER A 79 6.28 -13.27 0.00
CA SER A 79 6.98 -13.84 -1.15
C SER A 79 6.96 -12.90 -2.34
N ALA A 80 5.82 -12.28 -2.62
CA ALA A 80 5.68 -11.33 -3.72
C ALA A 80 6.58 -10.11 -3.51
N LEU A 81 6.66 -9.61 -2.28
CA LEU A 81 7.54 -8.47 -1.95
C LEU A 81 9.01 -8.83 -2.11
N SER A 82 9.41 -10.02 -1.64
CA SER A 82 10.80 -10.48 -1.80
C SER A 82 11.18 -10.62 -3.28
N ALA A 83 10.23 -11.10 -4.09
CA ALA A 83 10.46 -11.27 -5.54
C ALA A 83 10.64 -9.94 -6.28
N MET A 84 10.24 -8.83 -5.71
CA MET A 84 10.41 -7.51 -6.33
C MET A 84 11.86 -7.04 -6.34
N ASN A 85 12.71 -7.55 -5.45
CA ASN A 85 14.12 -7.20 -5.34
C ASN A 85 14.35 -5.68 -5.28
N MET A 86 13.58 -5.00 -4.44
CA MET A 86 13.67 -3.56 -4.26
C MET A 86 14.34 -3.22 -2.93
N PRO A 87 15.43 -2.42 -2.94
CA PRO A 87 16.07 -2.00 -1.69
C PRO A 87 15.11 -1.27 -0.75
N GLU A 88 14.21 -0.47 -1.30
CA GLU A 88 13.21 0.27 -0.53
C GLU A 88 12.30 -0.67 0.26
N VAL A 89 11.90 -1.78 -0.34
CA VAL A 89 11.09 -2.80 0.31
C VAL A 89 11.89 -3.47 1.43
N SER A 90 13.14 -3.83 1.16
CA SER A 90 14.01 -4.46 2.16
C SER A 90 14.21 -3.59 3.39
N ILE A 91 14.42 -2.31 3.17
CA ILE A 91 14.58 -1.33 4.27
C ILE A 91 13.29 -1.23 5.08
N PHE A 92 12.16 -1.12 4.40
CA PHE A 92 10.87 -1.04 5.07
C PHE A 92 10.59 -2.27 5.93
N LEU A 93 10.83 -3.46 5.37
CA LEU A 93 10.60 -4.72 6.10
C LEU A 93 11.50 -4.84 7.32
N ALA A 94 12.74 -4.37 7.23
CA ALA A 94 13.71 -4.49 8.32
C ALA A 94 13.51 -3.43 9.40
N GLU A 95 13.25 -2.19 9.01
CA GLU A 95 13.28 -1.05 9.93
C GLU A 95 11.90 -0.59 10.40
N PHE A 96 10.88 -0.70 9.53
CA PHE A 96 9.57 -0.13 9.82
C PHE A 96 8.50 -1.18 10.12
N LEU A 97 8.55 -2.33 9.46
CA LEU A 97 7.53 -3.34 9.63
C LEU A 97 7.37 -3.83 11.07
N PRO A 98 8.44 -4.02 11.86
CA PRO A 98 8.29 -4.50 13.24
C PRO A 98 7.40 -3.62 14.11
N ALA A 99 7.33 -2.31 13.82
CA ALA A 99 6.50 -1.39 14.58
C ALA A 99 4.99 -1.73 14.51
N PHE A 100 4.56 -2.35 13.41
CA PHE A 100 3.15 -2.71 13.23
C PHE A 100 2.69 -3.90 14.08
N SER A 101 3.63 -4.59 14.70
CA SER A 101 3.33 -5.66 15.66
C SER A 101 3.27 -5.15 17.10
N LEU A 102 3.65 -3.90 17.35
CA LEU A 102 3.69 -3.33 18.68
C LEU A 102 2.33 -2.80 19.12
N THR A 103 2.12 -2.78 20.43
CA THR A 103 0.96 -2.11 21.01
C THR A 103 1.16 -0.61 21.02
N LEU A 104 0.10 0.15 21.27
CA LEU A 104 0.19 1.60 21.38
C LEU A 104 1.17 2.01 22.50
N ASP A 105 1.14 1.33 23.63
CA ASP A 105 2.05 1.61 24.74
C ASP A 105 3.52 1.37 24.37
N GLU A 106 3.77 0.35 23.56
CA GLU A 106 5.12 0.04 23.10
C GLU A 106 5.63 1.05 22.07
N LEU A 107 4.72 1.67 21.32
CA LEU A 107 5.05 2.67 20.32
C LEU A 107 5.32 4.05 20.92
N GLU A 108 4.76 4.33 22.09
CA GLU A 108 4.98 5.62 22.73
C GLU A 108 6.43 5.77 23.21
N PRO A 109 7.06 6.92 22.97
CA PRO A 109 8.37 7.19 23.53
C PRO A 109 8.24 7.18 25.07
N ARG A 110 9.11 6.46 25.71
CA ARG A 110 9.09 6.34 27.16
C ARG A 110 9.39 7.68 27.82
N SER A 111 8.37 8.23 28.43
CA SER A 111 8.48 9.54 29.10
C SER A 111 9.47 9.56 30.27
N LYS A 112 9.89 8.39 30.72
CA LYS A 112 10.86 8.26 31.82
C LYS A 112 12.22 8.90 31.55
N GLU A 113 12.49 9.24 30.32
CA GLU A 113 13.74 9.87 29.96
C GLU A 113 13.72 11.36 30.20
N VAL A 114 12.57 11.90 30.54
CA VAL A 114 12.44 13.26 30.99
C VAL A 114 12.70 13.26 32.50
N LYS A 115 13.95 13.10 32.86
CA LYS A 115 14.32 13.27 34.25
C LYS A 115 14.60 14.73 34.50
N ALA A 116 13.86 15.25 35.43
CA ALA A 116 14.16 16.57 35.94
C ALA A 116 15.52 16.53 36.66
#